data_904936e14ac7ff9e23ba4fff45628a34
#
_entry.id   904936e14ac7ff9e23ba4fff45628a34
#
_cell.length_a   1.000
_cell.length_b   1.000
_cell.length_c   1.000
_cell.angle_alpha   90.00
_cell.angle_beta   90.00
_cell.angle_gamma   90.00
#
_symmetry.space_group_name_H-M   'P 1'
#
loop_
_entity.id
_entity.type
_entity.pdbx_description
1 polymer ?
#
loop_
_entity_poly.entity_id
_entity_poly.type
_entity_poly.pdbx_seq_one_letter_code
_entity_poly.pdbx_strand_id
1 'polypeptide(L)'
;MKTNQVKKSSSFHTNIVSVLNSDAFQTRMRQVLPDFLRAERIAGIAITELRNNPKLLQCDVLSLVGAIIRAGQLGLDIDSIKGHAYLVPYKNECQLIIGYKGMLTLANRSGKLLSMEVQEVRENDDFEIEHGDNYGLRHKIKPRRSERGSIIGFYAYAHLANGGKMFEYMDQDEINEIKACSKSSNSYNSPWVTFPIEMAKKTVVRRLCKYLALSP
;
A
#
# COMPACT_ATOMS: atom_id res chain seq x y z
N MET A 1 -37.00 0.25 12.73
CA MET A 1 -35.98 0.89 11.85
C MET A 1 -34.89 -0.05 11.35
N LYS A 2 -34.65 -1.25 11.91
CA LYS A 2 -33.60 -2.21 11.46
C LYS A 2 -33.91 -2.96 10.15
N THR A 3 -35.18 -3.14 9.80
CA THR A 3 -35.62 -3.97 8.66
C THR A 3 -35.41 -3.30 7.29
N ASN A 4 -35.42 -1.97 7.21
CA ASN A 4 -35.22 -1.24 5.94
C ASN A 4 -33.75 -1.11 5.52
N GLN A 5 -32.83 -1.16 6.46
CA GLN A 5 -31.39 -1.14 6.12
C GLN A 5 -30.90 -2.48 5.56
N VAL A 6 -31.39 -3.59 6.08
CA VAL A 6 -31.04 -4.94 5.60
C VAL A 6 -31.57 -5.19 4.19
N LYS A 7 -32.79 -4.73 3.86
CA LYS A 7 -33.33 -4.85 2.50
C LYS A 7 -32.61 -3.97 1.47
N LYS A 8 -32.17 -2.75 1.85
CA LYS A 8 -31.37 -1.89 0.95
C LYS A 8 -29.98 -2.46 0.67
N SER A 9 -29.32 -3.04 1.67
CA SER A 9 -28.00 -3.66 1.49
C SER A 9 -28.05 -4.91 0.63
N SER A 10 -29.09 -5.74 0.74
CA SER A 10 -29.22 -6.96 -0.06
C SER A 10 -29.49 -6.66 -1.54
N SER A 11 -30.32 -5.65 -1.85
CA SER A 11 -30.59 -5.24 -3.24
C SER A 11 -29.37 -4.59 -3.90
N PHE A 12 -28.58 -3.82 -3.16
CA PHE A 12 -27.37 -3.20 -3.64
C PHE A 12 -26.26 -4.23 -3.88
N HIS A 13 -26.11 -5.20 -2.99
CA HIS A 13 -25.19 -6.32 -3.15
C HIS A 13 -25.51 -7.13 -4.42
N THR A 14 -26.77 -7.41 -4.67
CA THR A 14 -27.21 -8.11 -5.89
C THR A 14 -26.89 -7.27 -7.13
N ASN A 15 -27.07 -5.96 -7.07
CA ASN A 15 -26.78 -5.06 -8.18
C ASN A 15 -25.28 -4.99 -8.49
N ILE A 16 -24.39 -4.80 -7.50
CA ILE A 16 -22.94 -4.69 -7.77
C ILE A 16 -22.35 -6.01 -8.25
N VAL A 17 -22.77 -7.15 -7.70
CA VAL A 17 -22.33 -8.48 -8.16
C VAL A 17 -22.80 -8.72 -9.62
N SER A 18 -24.01 -8.32 -9.96
CA SER A 18 -24.53 -8.37 -11.33
C SER A 18 -23.69 -7.50 -12.29
N VAL A 19 -23.32 -6.29 -11.86
CA VAL A 19 -22.45 -5.40 -12.67
C VAL A 19 -21.07 -6.03 -12.88
N LEU A 20 -20.42 -6.56 -11.84
CA LEU A 20 -19.08 -7.17 -11.95
C LEU A 20 -19.08 -8.44 -12.82
N ASN A 21 -20.19 -9.14 -12.91
CA ASN A 21 -20.35 -10.33 -13.76
C ASN A 21 -20.92 -10.00 -15.15
N SER A 22 -21.27 -8.75 -15.45
CA SER A 22 -21.82 -8.38 -16.74
C SER A 22 -20.76 -8.46 -17.85
N ASP A 23 -21.20 -8.81 -19.07
CA ASP A 23 -20.34 -8.85 -20.25
C ASP A 23 -19.69 -7.50 -20.53
N ALA A 24 -20.40 -6.41 -20.28
CA ALA A 24 -19.88 -5.05 -20.45
C ALA A 24 -18.68 -4.77 -19.54
N PHE A 25 -18.77 -5.13 -18.24
CA PHE A 25 -17.67 -4.99 -17.29
C PHE A 25 -16.51 -5.91 -17.67
N GLN A 26 -16.78 -7.19 -17.95
CA GLN A 26 -15.77 -8.17 -18.31
C GLN A 26 -15.02 -7.76 -19.59
N THR A 27 -15.71 -7.29 -20.61
CA THR A 27 -15.12 -6.79 -21.85
C THR A 27 -14.26 -5.56 -21.60
N ARG A 28 -14.75 -4.60 -20.80
CA ARG A 28 -13.97 -3.41 -20.43
C ARG A 28 -12.71 -3.77 -19.68
N MET A 29 -12.81 -4.71 -18.74
CA MET A 29 -11.65 -5.19 -17.97
C MET A 29 -10.61 -5.82 -18.89
N ARG A 30 -11.00 -6.71 -19.81
CA ARG A 30 -10.07 -7.35 -20.76
C ARG A 30 -9.31 -6.35 -21.63
N GLN A 31 -9.90 -5.18 -21.90
CA GLN A 31 -9.24 -4.12 -22.70
C GLN A 31 -8.16 -3.35 -21.91
N VAL A 32 -8.21 -3.34 -20.59
CA VAL A 32 -7.38 -2.48 -19.74
C VAL A 32 -6.46 -3.25 -18.80
N LEU A 33 -6.67 -4.57 -18.67
CA LEU A 33 -5.82 -5.41 -17.84
C LEU A 33 -4.49 -5.71 -18.52
N PRO A 34 -3.39 -5.79 -17.77
CA PRO A 34 -2.17 -6.43 -18.23
C PRO A 34 -2.43 -7.91 -18.61
N ASP A 35 -1.69 -8.45 -19.58
CA ASP A 35 -1.88 -9.80 -20.16
C ASP A 35 -1.83 -10.94 -19.13
N PHE A 36 -1.13 -10.73 -18.03
CA PHE A 36 -1.01 -11.74 -16.96
C PHE A 36 -2.23 -11.79 -16.01
N LEU A 37 -3.23 -10.92 -16.19
CA LEU A 37 -4.45 -10.88 -15.37
C LEU A 37 -5.69 -11.24 -16.15
N ARG A 38 -6.63 -11.90 -15.48
CA ARG A 38 -7.94 -12.25 -16.02
C ARG A 38 -9.03 -11.41 -15.35
N ALA A 39 -9.95 -10.90 -16.15
CA ALA A 39 -11.07 -10.08 -15.70
C ALA A 39 -11.95 -10.81 -14.67
N GLU A 40 -12.21 -12.09 -14.89
CA GLU A 40 -13.01 -12.94 -14.03
C GLU A 40 -12.37 -13.10 -12.64
N ARG A 41 -11.05 -13.18 -12.59
CA ARG A 41 -10.29 -13.23 -11.31
C ARG A 41 -10.46 -11.94 -10.53
N ILE A 42 -10.31 -10.79 -11.17
CA ILE A 42 -10.45 -9.49 -10.48
C ILE A 42 -11.88 -9.32 -9.96
N ALA A 43 -12.88 -9.68 -10.76
CA ALA A 43 -14.28 -9.65 -10.33
C ALA A 43 -14.52 -10.58 -9.11
N GLY A 44 -13.99 -11.78 -9.12
CA GLY A 44 -14.08 -12.72 -8.00
C GLY A 44 -13.45 -12.20 -6.71
N ILE A 45 -12.25 -11.60 -6.82
CA ILE A 45 -11.57 -10.98 -5.67
C ILE A 45 -12.40 -9.79 -5.15
N ALA A 46 -12.90 -8.93 -6.04
CA ALA A 46 -13.75 -7.79 -5.67
C ALA A 46 -15.01 -8.24 -4.92
N ILE A 47 -15.70 -9.27 -5.40
CA ILE A 47 -16.88 -9.83 -4.73
C ILE A 47 -16.52 -10.36 -3.34
N THR A 48 -15.35 -10.98 -3.19
CA THR A 48 -14.87 -11.46 -1.88
C THR A 48 -14.62 -10.30 -0.93
N GLU A 49 -13.94 -9.23 -1.37
CA GLU A 49 -13.68 -8.04 -0.56
C GLU A 49 -14.98 -7.30 -0.17
N LEU A 50 -15.99 -7.27 -1.04
CA LEU A 50 -17.32 -6.72 -0.72
C LEU A 50 -18.02 -7.49 0.41
N ARG A 51 -17.84 -8.81 0.46
CA ARG A 51 -18.36 -9.65 1.55
C ARG A 51 -17.59 -9.41 2.85
N ASN A 52 -16.28 -9.26 2.78
CA ASN A 52 -15.41 -9.03 3.93
C ASN A 52 -15.59 -7.61 4.51
N ASN A 53 -15.93 -6.63 3.68
CA ASN A 53 -16.13 -5.23 4.07
C ASN A 53 -17.48 -4.69 3.59
N PRO A 54 -18.58 -4.95 4.33
CA PRO A 54 -19.92 -4.51 3.92
C PRO A 54 -20.09 -2.98 3.82
N LYS A 55 -19.16 -2.18 4.39
CA LYS A 55 -19.19 -0.72 4.23
C LYS A 55 -18.97 -0.28 2.79
N LEU A 56 -18.28 -1.08 1.98
CA LEU A 56 -18.12 -0.83 0.54
C LEU A 56 -19.44 -0.84 -0.22
N LEU A 57 -20.44 -1.58 0.29
CA LEU A 57 -21.79 -1.61 -0.28
C LEU A 57 -22.57 -0.30 -0.08
N GLN A 58 -22.05 0.65 0.70
CA GLN A 58 -22.63 1.97 0.92
C GLN A 58 -22.02 3.03 -0.02
N CYS A 59 -20.99 2.66 -0.76
CA CYS A 59 -20.33 3.55 -1.73
C CYS A 59 -21.15 3.63 -3.03
N ASP A 60 -20.98 4.73 -3.76
CA ASP A 60 -21.47 4.85 -5.12
C ASP A 60 -20.90 3.74 -6.02
N VAL A 61 -21.77 3.13 -6.83
CA VAL A 61 -21.42 1.99 -7.70
C VAL A 61 -20.32 2.38 -8.70
N LEU A 62 -20.40 3.57 -9.29
CA LEU A 62 -19.42 4.02 -10.28
C LEU A 62 -18.05 4.23 -9.65
N SER A 63 -17.99 4.78 -8.44
CA SER A 63 -16.74 4.96 -7.71
C SER A 63 -16.09 3.61 -7.35
N LEU A 64 -16.91 2.63 -6.95
CA LEU A 64 -16.47 1.28 -6.62
C LEU A 64 -15.94 0.53 -7.85
N VAL A 65 -16.69 0.54 -8.94
CA VAL A 65 -16.28 -0.06 -10.23
C VAL A 65 -15.01 0.62 -10.75
N GLY A 66 -14.94 1.95 -10.68
CA GLY A 66 -13.78 2.72 -11.07
C GLY A 66 -12.53 2.36 -10.27
N ALA A 67 -12.66 2.16 -8.95
CA ALA A 67 -11.55 1.73 -8.10
C ALA A 67 -11.05 0.32 -8.46
N ILE A 68 -11.98 -0.62 -8.75
CA ILE A 68 -11.64 -1.99 -9.18
C ILE A 68 -10.93 -1.98 -10.54
N ILE A 69 -11.42 -1.20 -11.50
CA ILE A 69 -10.77 -1.06 -12.82
C ILE A 69 -9.35 -0.51 -12.68
N ARG A 70 -9.16 0.54 -11.87
CA ARG A 70 -7.82 1.12 -11.63
C ARG A 70 -6.86 0.12 -11.01
N ALA A 71 -7.31 -0.68 -10.03
CA ALA A 71 -6.48 -1.74 -9.45
C ALA A 71 -6.06 -2.76 -10.51
N GLY A 72 -7.01 -3.16 -11.38
CA GLY A 72 -6.74 -4.05 -12.52
C GLY A 72 -5.73 -3.47 -13.49
N GLN A 73 -5.88 -2.20 -13.89
CA GLN A 73 -4.93 -1.49 -14.78
C GLN A 73 -3.50 -1.48 -14.21
N LEU A 74 -3.36 -1.36 -12.89
CA LEU A 74 -2.07 -1.44 -12.22
C LEU A 74 -1.58 -2.88 -12.02
N GLY A 75 -2.36 -3.87 -12.40
CA GLY A 75 -2.02 -5.26 -12.16
C GLY A 75 -1.93 -5.63 -10.68
N LEU A 76 -2.67 -4.94 -9.80
CA LEU A 76 -2.64 -5.15 -8.36
C LEU A 76 -3.88 -5.89 -7.88
N ASP A 77 -3.66 -6.92 -7.07
CA ASP A 77 -4.75 -7.58 -6.34
C ASP A 77 -5.30 -6.64 -5.26
N ILE A 78 -6.63 -6.53 -5.21
CA ILE A 78 -7.35 -5.79 -4.15
C ILE A 78 -7.63 -6.67 -2.93
N ASP A 79 -6.84 -7.71 -2.76
CA ASP A 79 -6.91 -8.66 -1.66
C ASP A 79 -6.22 -8.06 -0.41
N SER A 80 -6.99 -7.90 0.65
CA SER A 80 -6.52 -7.36 1.94
C SER A 80 -5.41 -8.23 2.57
N ILE A 81 -5.36 -9.53 2.28
CA ILE A 81 -4.33 -10.46 2.79
C ILE A 81 -2.99 -10.17 2.12
N LYS A 82 -2.96 -10.00 0.80
CA LYS A 82 -1.74 -9.68 0.07
C LYS A 82 -1.24 -8.28 0.35
N GLY A 83 -2.16 -7.34 0.58
CA GLY A 83 -1.84 -5.96 0.91
C GLY A 83 -1.24 -5.15 -0.25
N HIS A 84 -1.53 -5.55 -1.51
CA HIS A 84 -1.11 -4.79 -2.68
C HIS A 84 -1.95 -3.52 -2.85
N ALA A 85 -3.27 -3.64 -2.76
CA ALA A 85 -4.19 -2.53 -2.85
C ALA A 85 -5.41 -2.79 -1.97
N TYR A 86 -6.08 -1.71 -1.58
CA TYR A 86 -7.25 -1.75 -0.71
C TYR A 86 -8.37 -0.90 -1.28
N LEU A 87 -9.59 -1.42 -1.23
CA LEU A 87 -10.81 -0.64 -1.45
C LEU A 87 -11.23 -0.02 -0.12
N VAL A 88 -11.22 1.30 -0.04
CA VAL A 88 -11.51 2.01 1.20
C VAL A 88 -12.72 2.91 1.01
N PRO A 89 -13.81 2.70 1.80
CA PRO A 89 -14.95 3.59 1.77
C PRO A 89 -14.60 4.93 2.43
N TYR A 90 -14.76 6.02 1.69
CA TYR A 90 -14.61 7.37 2.16
C TYR A 90 -15.87 8.18 1.88
N LYS A 91 -16.67 8.46 2.91
CA LYS A 91 -18.04 8.97 2.76
C LYS A 91 -18.86 8.02 1.87
N ASN A 92 -19.38 8.52 0.75
CA ASN A 92 -20.16 7.75 -0.22
C ASN A 92 -19.34 7.22 -1.40
N GLU A 93 -18.02 7.39 -1.40
CA GLU A 93 -17.14 6.98 -2.49
C GLU A 93 -16.21 5.86 -2.06
N CYS A 94 -15.87 4.99 -3.01
CA CYS A 94 -14.82 4.00 -2.86
C CYS A 94 -13.51 4.55 -3.42
N GLN A 95 -12.46 4.58 -2.59
CA GLN A 95 -11.12 4.98 -3.00
C GLN A 95 -10.20 3.77 -3.08
N LEU A 96 -9.39 3.70 -4.14
CA LEU A 96 -8.30 2.75 -4.25
C LEU A 96 -7.08 3.30 -3.50
N ILE A 97 -6.61 2.57 -2.51
CA ILE A 97 -5.35 2.87 -1.81
C ILE A 97 -4.33 1.80 -2.14
N ILE A 98 -3.22 2.20 -2.77
CA ILE A 98 -2.11 1.30 -3.03
C ILE A 98 -1.33 1.09 -1.74
N GLY A 99 -1.19 -0.17 -1.33
CA GLY A 99 -0.36 -0.58 -0.21
C GLY A 99 1.14 -0.47 -0.55
N TYR A 100 2.00 -0.41 0.47
CA TYR A 100 3.45 -0.37 0.23
C TYR A 100 3.96 -1.62 -0.52
N LYS A 101 3.37 -2.80 -0.26
CA LYS A 101 3.67 -4.03 -1.01
C LYS A 101 3.28 -3.91 -2.49
N GLY A 102 2.16 -3.24 -2.78
CA GLY A 102 1.77 -2.95 -4.16
C GLY A 102 2.74 -1.99 -4.85
N MET A 103 3.19 -0.95 -4.16
CA MET A 103 4.22 -0.04 -4.68
C MET A 103 5.53 -0.77 -4.99
N LEU A 104 5.97 -1.67 -4.09
CA LEU A 104 7.15 -2.51 -4.31
C LEU A 104 6.95 -3.46 -5.51
N THR A 105 5.76 -4.04 -5.65
CA THR A 105 5.44 -4.89 -6.80
C THR A 105 5.56 -4.12 -8.12
N LEU A 106 5.01 -2.89 -8.17
CA LEU A 106 5.11 -2.03 -9.36
C LEU A 106 6.56 -1.60 -9.63
N ALA A 107 7.33 -1.28 -8.59
CA ALA A 107 8.74 -0.94 -8.73
C ALA A 107 9.56 -2.12 -9.27
N ASN A 108 9.34 -3.33 -8.74
CA ASN A 108 10.02 -4.54 -9.23
C ASN A 108 9.64 -4.85 -10.69
N ARG A 109 8.35 -4.73 -11.07
CA ARG A 109 7.90 -4.95 -12.45
C ARG A 109 8.50 -3.97 -13.44
N SER A 110 8.86 -2.76 -13.02
CA SER A 110 9.51 -1.79 -13.89
C SER A 110 10.87 -2.28 -14.42
N GLY A 111 11.47 -3.32 -13.82
CA GLY A 111 12.81 -3.80 -14.11
C GLY A 111 13.92 -2.81 -13.74
N LYS A 112 13.56 -1.65 -13.17
CA LYS A 112 14.54 -0.61 -12.78
C LYS A 112 15.01 -0.71 -11.32
N LEU A 113 14.27 -1.43 -10.48
CA LEU A 113 14.65 -1.71 -9.10
C LEU A 113 15.39 -3.05 -9.03
N LEU A 114 16.66 -3.03 -8.62
CA LEU A 114 17.46 -4.23 -8.45
C LEU A 114 17.25 -4.84 -7.05
N SER A 115 17.30 -4.01 -6.01
CA SER A 115 17.06 -4.42 -4.63
C SER A 115 16.62 -3.24 -3.78
N MET A 116 15.93 -3.54 -2.68
CA MET A 116 15.56 -2.55 -1.66
C MET A 116 15.84 -3.11 -0.28
N GLU A 117 16.36 -2.25 0.57
CA GLU A 117 16.62 -2.50 1.97
C GLU A 117 15.92 -1.45 2.82
N VAL A 118 15.44 -1.83 4.00
CA VAL A 118 14.88 -0.91 4.99
C VAL A 118 15.39 -1.26 6.37
N GLN A 119 15.94 -0.29 7.08
CA GLN A 119 16.55 -0.50 8.40
C GLN A 119 16.16 0.59 9.39
N GLU A 120 16.27 0.25 10.68
CA GLU A 120 16.26 1.19 11.80
C GLU A 120 17.68 1.67 12.09
N VAL A 121 17.83 2.93 12.35
CA VAL A 121 19.09 3.56 12.82
C VAL A 121 18.98 3.82 14.31
N ARG A 122 20.05 3.52 15.04
CA ARG A 122 20.11 3.69 16.49
C ARG A 122 21.29 4.55 16.89
N GLU A 123 21.19 5.16 18.08
CA GLU A 123 22.14 6.15 18.61
C GLU A 123 23.62 5.74 18.53
N ASN A 124 23.89 4.47 18.78
CA ASN A 124 25.26 3.97 18.82
C ASN A 124 25.70 3.25 17.55
N ASP A 125 24.89 3.26 16.47
CA ASP A 125 25.31 2.76 15.17
C ASP A 125 26.27 3.76 14.52
N ASP A 126 27.16 3.27 13.67
CA ASP A 126 28.00 4.10 12.79
C ASP A 126 27.18 4.41 11.52
N PHE A 127 26.50 5.57 11.55
CA PHE A 127 25.54 5.98 10.51
C PHE A 127 25.89 7.35 9.95
N GLU A 128 25.97 7.40 8.62
CA GLU A 128 26.34 8.61 7.87
C GLU A 128 25.49 8.71 6.62
N ILE A 129 24.93 9.88 6.38
CA ILE A 129 24.22 10.21 5.14
C ILE A 129 24.77 11.51 4.57
N GLU A 130 24.95 11.54 3.25
CA GLU A 130 25.40 12.72 2.54
C GLU A 130 24.52 12.94 1.30
N HIS A 131 24.10 14.18 1.12
CA HIS A 131 23.36 14.63 -0.05
C HIS A 131 24.24 15.53 -0.92
N GLY A 132 23.87 15.69 -2.17
CA GLY A 132 24.66 16.48 -3.13
C GLY A 132 25.67 15.64 -3.91
N ASP A 133 26.87 16.16 -4.12
CA ASP A 133 27.88 15.54 -5.01
C ASP A 133 28.36 14.17 -4.51
N ASN A 134 28.41 13.99 -3.19
CA ASN A 134 28.81 12.73 -2.54
C ASN A 134 27.60 11.91 -2.07
N TYR A 135 26.48 12.02 -2.77
CA TYR A 135 25.23 11.35 -2.39
C TYR A 135 25.45 9.88 -2.02
N GLY A 136 25.19 9.54 -0.77
CA GLY A 136 25.37 8.20 -0.24
C GLY A 136 24.83 8.00 1.16
N LEU A 137 24.72 6.73 1.52
CA LEU A 137 24.35 6.27 2.85
C LEU A 137 25.30 5.16 3.25
N ARG A 138 25.86 5.27 4.45
CA ARG A 138 26.67 4.25 5.09
C ARG A 138 26.05 3.91 6.45
N HIS A 139 25.83 2.64 6.70
CA HIS A 139 25.32 2.17 7.97
C HIS A 139 26.04 0.90 8.40
N LYS A 140 26.76 0.99 9.52
CA LYS A 140 27.41 -0.16 10.15
C LYS A 140 26.71 -0.45 11.46
N ILE A 141 25.98 -1.54 11.50
CA ILE A 141 25.17 -1.97 12.62
C ILE A 141 26.05 -2.71 13.65
N LYS A 142 25.94 -2.37 14.92
CA LYS A 142 26.58 -3.16 15.98
C LYS A 142 25.92 -4.53 16.13
N PRO A 143 26.69 -5.62 16.32
CA PRO A 143 26.14 -6.99 16.32
C PRO A 143 25.07 -7.24 17.38
N ARG A 144 25.19 -6.62 18.55
CA ARG A 144 24.25 -6.82 19.66
C ARG A 144 23.26 -5.68 19.75
N ARG A 145 21.97 -6.00 19.71
CA ARG A 145 20.89 -5.01 19.81
C ARG A 145 20.97 -4.17 21.08
N SER A 146 21.39 -4.75 22.21
CA SER A 146 21.55 -4.06 23.49
C SER A 146 22.61 -2.95 23.47
N GLU A 147 23.57 -3.03 22.54
CA GLU A 147 24.65 -2.04 22.42
C GLU A 147 24.29 -0.87 21.51
N ARG A 148 23.18 -0.98 20.76
CA ARG A 148 22.80 -0.01 19.74
C ARG A 148 22.10 1.24 20.27
N GLY A 149 21.61 1.25 21.51
CA GLY A 149 20.85 2.37 22.08
C GLY A 149 19.42 2.48 21.52
N SER A 150 18.85 3.68 21.66
CA SER A 150 17.49 4.00 21.21
C SER A 150 17.43 4.16 19.71
N ILE A 151 16.22 4.01 19.14
CA ILE A 151 16.00 4.28 17.71
C ILE A 151 15.97 5.80 17.50
N ILE A 152 16.75 6.28 16.54
CA ILE A 152 16.81 7.70 16.15
C ILE A 152 16.17 7.96 14.79
N GLY A 153 15.98 6.93 13.97
CA GLY A 153 15.35 7.06 12.66
C GLY A 153 15.28 5.75 11.88
N PHE A 154 14.83 5.87 10.66
CA PHE A 154 14.67 4.77 9.72
C PHE A 154 15.07 5.21 8.33
N TYR A 155 15.63 4.30 7.55
CA TYR A 155 15.87 4.56 6.13
C TYR A 155 15.36 3.42 5.25
N ALA A 156 15.04 3.77 4.01
CA ALA A 156 14.89 2.84 2.91
C ALA A 156 15.91 3.17 1.85
N TYR A 157 16.56 2.15 1.30
CA TYR A 157 17.64 2.28 0.33
C TYR A 157 17.37 1.38 -0.86
N ALA A 158 17.50 1.91 -2.08
CA ALA A 158 17.25 1.19 -3.32
C ALA A 158 18.49 1.21 -4.23
N HIS A 159 18.83 0.03 -4.75
CA HIS A 159 19.77 -0.12 -5.85
C HIS A 159 18.97 -0.19 -7.16
N LEU A 160 19.35 0.62 -8.13
CA LEU A 160 18.70 0.67 -9.43
C LEU A 160 19.52 -0.14 -10.46
N ALA A 161 18.82 -0.69 -11.45
CA ALA A 161 19.44 -1.52 -12.50
C ALA A 161 20.46 -0.78 -13.36
N ASN A 162 20.40 0.56 -13.41
CA ASN A 162 21.40 1.40 -14.08
C ASN A 162 22.65 1.72 -13.23
N GLY A 163 22.78 1.10 -12.05
CA GLY A 163 23.86 1.37 -11.09
C GLY A 163 23.61 2.56 -10.17
N GLY A 164 22.52 3.29 -10.36
CA GLY A 164 22.12 4.39 -9.48
C GLY A 164 21.68 3.88 -8.10
N LYS A 165 21.68 4.79 -7.15
CA LYS A 165 21.28 4.55 -5.77
C LYS A 165 20.28 5.62 -5.36
N MET A 166 19.27 5.24 -4.58
CA MET A 166 18.30 6.16 -4.00
C MET A 166 18.05 5.76 -2.55
N PHE A 167 17.92 6.74 -1.67
CA PHE A 167 17.50 6.48 -0.30
C PHE A 167 16.61 7.60 0.22
N GLU A 168 15.81 7.25 1.22
CA GLU A 168 15.06 8.16 2.06
C GLU A 168 15.38 7.84 3.51
N TYR A 169 15.67 8.85 4.29
CA TYR A 169 15.81 8.77 5.74
C TYR A 169 14.73 9.61 6.40
N MET A 170 14.18 9.10 7.46
CA MET A 170 13.23 9.80 8.32
C MET A 170 13.68 9.63 9.77
N ASP A 171 13.85 10.73 10.47
CA ASP A 171 14.10 10.69 11.90
C ASP A 171 12.84 10.30 12.69
N GLN A 172 13.00 10.15 14.00
CA GLN A 172 11.90 9.72 14.86
C GLN A 172 10.78 10.77 14.93
N ASP A 173 11.11 12.06 14.79
CA ASP A 173 10.13 13.15 14.85
C ASP A 173 9.27 13.17 13.59
N GLU A 174 9.87 13.05 12.40
CA GLU A 174 9.12 12.91 11.14
C GLU A 174 8.20 11.68 11.14
N ILE A 175 8.66 10.54 11.71
CA ILE A 175 7.81 9.36 11.88
C ILE A 175 6.63 9.64 12.82
N ASN A 176 6.87 10.36 13.92
CA ASN A 176 5.82 10.73 14.88
C ASN A 176 4.79 11.69 14.26
N GLU A 177 5.21 12.64 13.43
CA GLU A 177 4.32 13.52 12.69
C GLU A 177 3.37 12.73 11.77
N ILE A 178 3.91 11.78 11.01
CA ILE A 178 3.09 10.92 10.13
C ILE A 178 2.15 10.02 10.94
N LYS A 179 2.62 9.49 12.06
CA LYS A 179 1.78 8.74 13.00
C LYS A 179 0.60 9.60 13.47
N ALA A 180 0.84 10.86 13.84
CA ALA A 180 -0.19 11.78 14.31
C ALA A 180 -1.27 12.06 13.25
N CYS A 181 -0.93 12.04 11.96
CA CYS A 181 -1.89 12.17 10.86
C CYS A 181 -2.85 10.97 10.72
N SER A 182 -2.56 9.83 11.33
CA SER A 182 -3.40 8.64 11.28
C SER A 182 -4.54 8.72 12.29
N LYS A 183 -5.79 8.70 11.82
CA LYS A 183 -7.01 8.81 12.67
C LYS A 183 -7.09 7.79 13.80
N SER A 184 -6.46 6.64 13.66
CA SER A 184 -6.50 5.55 14.64
C SER A 184 -5.14 5.25 15.27
N SER A 185 -4.17 6.16 15.18
CA SER A 185 -2.78 5.93 15.61
C SER A 185 -2.66 5.53 17.09
N ASN A 186 -3.53 6.06 17.95
CA ASN A 186 -3.50 5.83 19.40
C ASN A 186 -4.51 4.76 19.87
N SER A 187 -5.26 4.13 18.95
CA SER A 187 -6.16 3.03 19.31
C SER A 187 -5.35 1.81 19.77
N TYR A 188 -5.82 1.12 20.81
CA TYR A 188 -5.19 -0.08 21.35
C TYR A 188 -4.85 -1.15 20.29
N ASN A 189 -5.73 -1.32 19.30
CA ASN A 189 -5.53 -2.27 18.19
C ASN A 189 -4.81 -1.64 16.98
N SER A 190 -4.30 -0.42 17.09
CA SER A 190 -3.60 0.22 15.98
C SER A 190 -2.25 -0.46 15.74
N PRO A 191 -1.90 -0.75 14.48
CA PRO A 191 -0.55 -1.21 14.13
C PRO A 191 0.56 -0.25 14.57
N TRP A 192 0.27 1.04 14.74
CA TRP A 192 1.20 2.02 15.31
C TRP A 192 1.51 1.78 16.79
N VAL A 193 0.63 1.07 17.50
CA VAL A 193 0.82 0.68 18.91
C VAL A 193 1.41 -0.73 19.00
N THR A 194 0.86 -1.67 18.22
CA THR A 194 1.25 -3.08 18.31
C THR A 194 2.55 -3.41 17.57
N PHE A 195 2.84 -2.72 16.45
CA PHE A 195 4.00 -2.94 15.59
C PHE A 195 4.65 -1.61 15.14
N PRO A 196 5.10 -0.75 16.07
CA PRO A 196 5.55 0.60 15.74
C PRO A 196 6.74 0.63 14.78
N ILE A 197 7.70 -0.27 14.95
CA ILE A 197 8.89 -0.37 14.08
C ILE A 197 8.48 -0.74 12.65
N GLU A 198 7.59 -1.71 12.47
CA GLU A 198 7.14 -2.11 11.14
C GLU A 198 6.31 -1.00 10.45
N MET A 199 5.55 -0.23 11.23
CA MET A 199 4.83 0.93 10.70
C MET A 199 5.78 2.05 10.27
N ALA A 200 6.85 2.31 11.04
CA ALA A 200 7.88 3.27 10.65
C ALA A 200 8.62 2.82 9.39
N LYS A 201 9.07 1.56 9.32
CA LYS A 201 9.69 0.98 8.11
C LYS A 201 8.77 1.10 6.88
N LYS A 202 7.49 0.74 7.03
CA LYS A 202 6.48 0.92 5.96
C LYS A 202 6.40 2.37 5.50
N THR A 203 6.48 3.33 6.42
CA THR A 203 6.37 4.76 6.13
C THR A 203 7.52 5.23 5.25
N VAL A 204 8.74 4.90 5.62
CA VAL A 204 9.95 5.24 4.84
C VAL A 204 9.95 4.56 3.47
N VAL A 205 9.56 3.28 3.38
CA VAL A 205 9.41 2.60 2.08
C VAL A 205 8.41 3.31 1.19
N ARG A 206 7.25 3.73 1.72
CA ARG A 206 6.26 4.49 0.94
C ARG A 206 6.80 5.82 0.45
N ARG A 207 7.64 6.50 1.24
CA ARG A 207 8.27 7.76 0.85
C ARG A 207 9.23 7.54 -0.31
N LEU A 208 10.13 6.57 -0.21
CA LEU A 208 11.06 6.23 -1.28
C LEU A 208 10.36 5.80 -2.57
N CYS A 209 9.30 4.99 -2.47
CA CYS A 209 8.54 4.53 -3.64
C CYS A 209 7.91 5.65 -4.49
N LYS A 210 7.76 6.88 -3.96
CA LYS A 210 7.28 8.02 -4.75
C LYS A 210 8.27 8.47 -5.83
N TYR A 211 9.54 8.14 -5.65
CA TYR A 211 10.62 8.52 -6.57
C TYR A 211 11.06 7.38 -7.47
N LEU A 212 10.62 6.16 -7.19
CA LEU A 212 10.93 4.99 -8.01
C LEU A 212 10.03 4.93 -9.26
N ALA A 213 10.57 4.38 -10.33
CA ALA A 213 9.77 4.05 -11.51
C ALA A 213 8.78 2.92 -11.15
N LEU A 214 7.50 3.15 -11.41
CA LEU A 214 6.43 2.20 -11.18
C LEU A 214 5.87 1.76 -12.53
N SER A 215 5.69 0.45 -12.72
CA SER A 215 5.10 -0.14 -13.93
C SER A 215 4.00 -1.12 -13.55
N PRO A 216 2.85 -1.09 -14.25
CA PRO A 216 1.80 -2.09 -14.07
C PRO A 216 2.24 -3.51 -14.49
#